data_d615d66e69852fd8ccc042bc0568a87d
#
_entry.id   d615d66e69852fd8ccc042bc0568a87d
#
_cell.length_a   1.000
_cell.length_b   1.000
_cell.length_c   1.000
_cell.angle_alpha   90.00
_cell.angle_beta   90.00
_cell.angle_gamma   90.00
#
_symmetry.space_group_name_H-M   'P 1'
#
loop_
_entity.id
_entity.type
_entity.pdbx_description
1 polymer ?
#
loop_
_entity_poly.entity_id
_entity_poly.type
_entity_poly.pdbx_seq_one_letter_code
_entity_poly.pdbx_strand_id
1 'polypeptide(L)'
;MPTEDEARTTLLAATNFANEVAWKRPDLEILREEYSGQYSILVETVQEKILMSHRRRKLVLPNLAAFGNQVVGAFSDYGGEHKGSRYLTYSVLVYTFDLRVLFSEKMCEIRHEHNLGTKEISYKDFRMGQVLRSQPDYLLALDNYLPGCLLTIAAQRKIFEKSSSTSKEARNLLEEALNAIGVEGRKSGVNDKLVRVVELVAFLTALLGKDGQKVFWMTDHDEISPTLAKHEETLKAFDALLRVFCRDDQTFSLIRGALPFEDRDMGMLNMLSVTDICAGALAEYLTQREIRDSNKIAVKSGCEQVL
;
A
#
# COMPACT_ATOMS: atom_id res chain seq x y z
N MET A 1 -12.85 8.16 38.40
CA MET A 1 -13.46 8.62 37.12
C MET A 1 -12.92 9.98 36.81
N PRO A 2 -12.59 10.32 35.55
CA PRO A 2 -12.13 11.65 35.20
C PRO A 2 -13.20 12.69 35.54
N THR A 3 -12.78 13.88 35.91
CA THR A 3 -13.68 15.01 36.10
C THR A 3 -14.28 15.46 34.76
N GLU A 4 -15.37 16.21 34.79
CA GLU A 4 -16.03 16.70 33.57
C GLU A 4 -15.07 17.60 32.73
N ASP A 5 -14.22 18.38 33.38
CA ASP A 5 -13.21 19.24 32.72
C ASP A 5 -12.08 18.40 32.08
N GLU A 6 -11.63 17.32 32.74
CA GLU A 6 -10.65 16.39 32.15
C GLU A 6 -11.22 15.67 30.94
N ALA A 7 -12.47 15.21 31.02
CA ALA A 7 -13.14 14.56 29.88
C ALA A 7 -13.31 15.53 28.70
N ARG A 8 -13.69 16.77 28.97
CA ARG A 8 -13.82 17.84 27.94
C ARG A 8 -12.47 18.16 27.29
N THR A 9 -11.42 18.28 28.09
CA THR A 9 -10.05 18.55 27.59
C THR A 9 -9.55 17.41 26.71
N THR A 10 -9.78 16.16 27.15
CA THR A 10 -9.41 14.98 26.37
C THR A 10 -10.17 14.89 25.06
N LEU A 11 -11.48 15.19 25.06
CA LEU A 11 -12.29 15.20 23.84
C LEU A 11 -11.83 16.29 22.86
N LEU A 12 -11.48 17.48 23.35
CA LEU A 12 -10.98 18.56 22.52
C LEU A 12 -9.62 18.19 21.88
N ALA A 13 -8.72 17.61 22.66
CA ALA A 13 -7.42 17.13 22.16
C ALA A 13 -7.60 16.04 21.09
N ALA A 14 -8.47 15.06 21.32
CA ALA A 14 -8.77 14.01 20.35
C ALA A 14 -9.40 14.59 19.06
N THR A 15 -10.29 15.57 19.19
CA THR A 15 -10.91 16.23 18.03
C THR A 15 -9.88 17.01 17.22
N ASN A 16 -8.98 17.73 17.87
CA ASN A 16 -7.90 18.46 17.21
C ASN A 16 -6.94 17.51 16.50
N PHE A 17 -6.56 16.43 17.16
CA PHE A 17 -5.75 15.36 16.54
C PHE A 17 -6.44 14.78 15.30
N ALA A 18 -7.70 14.40 15.40
CA ALA A 18 -8.45 13.83 14.28
C ALA A 18 -8.57 14.80 13.09
N ASN A 19 -8.71 16.12 13.37
CA ASN A 19 -8.75 17.13 12.32
C ASN A 19 -7.38 17.36 11.66
N GLU A 20 -6.29 17.15 12.41
CA GLU A 20 -4.92 17.28 11.88
C GLU A 20 -4.58 16.08 10.97
N VAL A 21 -4.90 14.86 11.39
CA VAL A 21 -4.49 13.64 10.67
C VAL A 21 -5.42 13.24 9.52
N ALA A 22 -6.58 13.85 9.38
CA ALA A 22 -7.56 13.45 8.36
C ALA A 22 -8.20 14.63 7.65
N TRP A 23 -8.32 14.52 6.33
CA TRP A 23 -9.06 15.46 5.48
C TRP A 23 -10.49 14.99 5.26
N LYS A 24 -11.44 15.75 5.75
CA LYS A 24 -12.87 15.55 5.49
C LYS A 24 -13.31 16.06 4.11
N ARG A 25 -12.55 16.99 3.55
CA ARG A 25 -12.75 17.57 2.21
C ARG A 25 -11.40 17.61 1.49
N PRO A 26 -10.89 16.45 1.04
CA PRO A 26 -9.62 16.38 0.33
C PRO A 26 -9.72 17.11 -1.00
N ASP A 27 -8.59 17.62 -1.46
CA ASP A 27 -8.43 18.05 -2.82
C ASP A 27 -8.39 16.83 -3.75
N LEU A 28 -9.29 16.80 -4.70
CA LEU A 28 -9.47 15.70 -5.63
C LEU A 28 -9.15 16.10 -7.08
N GLU A 29 -8.44 17.21 -7.31
CA GLU A 29 -8.12 17.71 -8.66
C GLU A 29 -7.37 16.71 -9.52
N ILE A 30 -6.59 15.82 -8.90
CA ILE A 30 -5.89 14.77 -9.64
C ILE A 30 -6.82 13.64 -10.14
N LEU A 31 -8.04 13.55 -9.61
CA LEU A 31 -8.99 12.53 -10.03
C LEU A 31 -9.70 12.96 -11.30
N ARG A 32 -9.84 12.03 -12.23
CA ARG A 32 -10.60 12.22 -13.47
C ARG A 32 -12.00 11.68 -13.27
N GLU A 33 -13.01 12.46 -13.69
CA GLU A 33 -14.42 12.05 -13.52
C GLU A 33 -14.86 10.98 -14.52
N GLU A 34 -14.17 10.90 -15.67
CA GLU A 34 -14.53 9.96 -16.74
C GLU A 34 -13.38 8.97 -16.99
N TYR A 35 -13.74 7.73 -17.34
CA TYR A 35 -12.80 6.72 -17.78
C TYR A 35 -12.10 7.19 -19.06
N SER A 36 -10.80 7.46 -18.95
CA SER A 36 -10.03 8.01 -20.07
C SER A 36 -9.27 6.94 -20.86
N GLY A 37 -9.10 5.75 -20.29
CA GLY A 37 -8.24 4.70 -20.82
C GLY A 37 -6.75 5.03 -20.79
N GLN A 38 -6.38 6.13 -20.12
CA GLN A 38 -4.97 6.57 -20.03
C GLN A 38 -4.23 5.92 -18.84
N TYR A 39 -4.97 5.39 -17.86
CA TYR A 39 -4.41 4.72 -16.70
C TYR A 39 -4.74 3.23 -16.71
N SER A 40 -4.03 2.45 -15.90
CA SER A 40 -4.36 1.04 -15.74
C SER A 40 -5.75 0.87 -15.13
N ILE A 41 -6.36 -0.28 -15.38
CA ILE A 41 -7.67 -0.63 -14.80
C ILE A 41 -7.66 -0.57 -13.27
N LEU A 42 -6.50 -0.78 -12.62
CA LEU A 42 -6.35 -0.68 -11.17
C LEU A 42 -6.55 0.76 -10.70
N VAL A 43 -5.83 1.71 -11.31
CA VAL A 43 -5.93 3.13 -10.97
C VAL A 43 -7.32 3.67 -11.27
N GLU A 44 -7.90 3.34 -12.42
CA GLU A 44 -9.26 3.74 -12.78
C GLU A 44 -10.28 3.22 -11.76
N THR A 45 -10.13 1.97 -11.30
CA THR A 45 -11.01 1.39 -10.27
C THR A 45 -10.89 2.15 -8.94
N VAL A 46 -9.68 2.51 -8.53
CA VAL A 46 -9.44 3.28 -7.29
C VAL A 46 -10.08 4.66 -7.40
N GLN A 47 -9.86 5.37 -8.50
CA GLN A 47 -10.47 6.68 -8.76
C GLN A 47 -11.99 6.61 -8.65
N GLU A 48 -12.62 5.65 -9.34
CA GLU A 48 -14.07 5.46 -9.28
C GLU A 48 -14.57 5.29 -7.84
N LYS A 49 -13.89 4.44 -7.03
CA LYS A 49 -14.29 4.20 -5.64
C LYS A 49 -14.11 5.44 -4.75
N ILE A 50 -13.04 6.20 -4.94
CA ILE A 50 -12.82 7.45 -4.23
C ILE A 50 -13.91 8.46 -4.59
N LEU A 51 -14.19 8.67 -5.88
CA LEU A 51 -15.26 9.57 -6.35
C LEU A 51 -16.64 9.15 -5.83
N MET A 52 -16.95 7.84 -5.85
CA MET A 52 -18.20 7.33 -5.28
C MET A 52 -18.31 7.62 -3.77
N SER A 53 -17.24 7.44 -3.01
CA SER A 53 -17.19 7.72 -1.57
C SER A 53 -17.33 9.21 -1.30
N HIS A 54 -16.71 10.05 -2.12
CA HIS A 54 -16.85 11.51 -2.06
C HIS A 54 -18.29 11.95 -2.33
N ARG A 55 -18.90 11.49 -3.42
CA ARG A 55 -20.30 11.78 -3.76
C ARG A 55 -21.27 11.37 -2.64
N ARG A 56 -20.97 10.29 -1.94
CA ARG A 56 -21.74 9.82 -0.77
C ARG A 56 -21.41 10.55 0.52
N ARG A 57 -20.50 11.53 0.52
CA ARG A 57 -20.02 12.28 1.69
C ARG A 57 -19.42 11.39 2.78
N LYS A 58 -18.82 10.26 2.38
CA LYS A 58 -18.18 9.29 3.28
C LYS A 58 -16.67 9.26 3.15
N LEU A 59 -16.10 10.02 2.21
CA LEU A 59 -14.67 10.04 1.99
C LEU A 59 -13.96 10.78 3.12
N VAL A 60 -13.01 10.09 3.74
CA VAL A 60 -12.01 10.65 4.65
C VAL A 60 -10.66 10.15 4.17
N LEU A 61 -9.72 11.04 3.91
CA LEU A 61 -8.37 10.68 3.50
C LEU A 61 -7.37 11.14 4.58
N PRO A 62 -6.25 10.42 4.77
CA PRO A 62 -5.22 10.84 5.71
C PRO A 62 -4.53 12.11 5.21
N ASN A 63 -4.18 13.00 6.14
CA ASN A 63 -3.32 14.13 5.88
C ASN A 63 -1.86 13.72 6.09
N LEU A 64 -1.16 13.36 5.02
CA LEU A 64 0.24 12.93 5.12
C LEU A 64 1.23 14.06 5.43
N ALA A 65 0.77 15.30 5.53
CA ALA A 65 1.56 16.44 6.02
C ALA A 65 1.22 16.83 7.47
N ALA A 66 0.43 16.00 8.17
CA ALA A 66 0.07 16.20 9.57
C ALA A 66 1.32 16.41 10.44
N PHE A 67 1.22 17.30 11.42
CA PHE A 67 2.29 17.61 12.36
C PHE A 67 3.63 18.00 11.72
N GLY A 68 3.59 18.56 10.51
CA GLY A 68 4.80 18.97 9.79
C GLY A 68 5.60 17.82 9.18
N ASN A 69 4.99 16.65 9.00
CA ASN A 69 5.63 15.51 8.35
C ASN A 69 6.19 15.88 6.97
N GLN A 70 7.48 15.65 6.78
CA GLN A 70 8.22 15.99 5.56
C GLN A 70 8.38 14.81 4.60
N VAL A 71 8.15 13.58 5.07
CA VAL A 71 8.41 12.38 4.29
C VAL A 71 7.15 11.53 4.19
N VAL A 72 6.71 11.27 2.97
CA VAL A 72 5.69 10.26 2.66
C VAL A 72 6.37 8.91 2.60
N GLY A 73 5.97 7.97 3.46
CA GLY A 73 6.38 6.58 3.37
C GLY A 73 5.37 5.77 2.55
N ALA A 74 5.85 4.94 1.64
CA ALA A 74 5.05 3.98 0.91
C ALA A 74 5.63 2.57 1.10
N PHE A 75 4.77 1.59 1.33
CA PHE A 75 5.12 0.17 1.36
C PHE A 75 4.17 -0.60 0.46
N SER A 76 4.67 -1.59 -0.25
CA SER A 76 3.84 -2.37 -1.16
C SER A 76 4.23 -3.84 -1.20
N ASP A 77 3.22 -4.69 -1.30
CA ASP A 77 3.37 -6.13 -1.47
C ASP A 77 2.23 -6.70 -2.33
N TYR A 78 2.44 -7.87 -2.86
CA TYR A 78 1.59 -8.49 -3.88
C TYR A 78 1.30 -9.94 -3.54
N GLY A 79 0.04 -10.32 -3.70
CA GLY A 79 -0.41 -11.68 -3.40
C GLY A 79 -1.02 -12.38 -4.61
N GLY A 80 -1.27 -13.67 -4.42
CA GLY A 80 -2.02 -14.45 -5.39
C GLY A 80 -1.23 -14.91 -6.63
N GLU A 81 0.10 -14.84 -6.62
CA GLU A 81 0.93 -15.19 -7.79
C GLU A 81 1.06 -16.71 -8.01
N HIS A 82 0.81 -17.53 -7.01
CA HIS A 82 0.85 -18.99 -7.15
C HIS A 82 -0.26 -19.52 -8.08
N LYS A 83 -0.03 -20.66 -8.71
CA LYS A 83 -0.93 -21.26 -9.71
C LYS A 83 -2.35 -21.56 -9.23
N GLY A 84 -2.54 -21.78 -7.93
CA GLY A 84 -3.86 -22.05 -7.34
C GLY A 84 -4.71 -20.81 -7.07
N SER A 85 -4.13 -19.62 -7.09
CA SER A 85 -4.86 -18.40 -6.86
C SER A 85 -5.62 -17.94 -8.10
N ARG A 86 -6.87 -17.54 -7.92
CA ARG A 86 -7.71 -16.93 -8.96
C ARG A 86 -7.66 -15.41 -8.99
N TYR A 87 -7.12 -14.81 -7.92
CA TYR A 87 -6.98 -13.37 -7.77
C TYR A 87 -5.52 -12.99 -7.61
N LEU A 88 -5.15 -11.90 -8.27
CA LEU A 88 -3.94 -11.13 -7.96
C LEU A 88 -4.33 -10.01 -7.04
N THR A 89 -3.53 -9.76 -6.02
CA THR A 89 -3.76 -8.69 -5.05
C THR A 89 -2.57 -7.75 -5.00
N TYR A 90 -2.87 -6.47 -4.85
CA TYR A 90 -1.88 -5.40 -4.72
C TYR A 90 -2.24 -4.62 -3.46
N SER A 91 -1.34 -4.60 -2.50
CA SER A 91 -1.53 -3.90 -1.23
C SER A 91 -0.50 -2.79 -1.10
N VAL A 92 -0.96 -1.59 -0.79
CA VAL A 92 -0.12 -0.40 -0.65
C VAL A 92 -0.50 0.33 0.63
N LEU A 93 0.47 0.54 1.50
CA LEU A 93 0.39 1.42 2.65
C LEU A 93 1.09 2.73 2.31
N VAL A 94 0.40 3.87 2.45
CA VAL A 94 0.98 5.21 2.35
C VAL A 94 0.74 5.93 3.67
N TYR A 95 1.79 6.49 4.29
CA TYR A 95 1.71 7.02 5.66
C TYR A 95 2.71 8.16 5.95
N THR A 96 2.56 8.79 7.11
CA THR A 96 3.42 9.85 7.63
C THR A 96 4.73 9.25 8.18
N PHE A 97 5.78 9.22 7.38
CA PHE A 97 7.04 8.50 7.71
C PHE A 97 7.73 9.03 8.97
N ASP A 98 7.73 10.34 9.19
CA ASP A 98 8.41 10.95 10.33
C ASP A 98 7.68 10.65 11.65
N LEU A 99 6.39 10.31 11.60
CA LEU A 99 5.57 10.02 12.79
C LEU A 99 5.58 8.53 13.21
N ARG A 100 6.41 7.70 12.56
CA ARG A 100 6.45 6.25 12.82
C ARG A 100 7.00 5.85 14.20
N VAL A 101 7.56 6.80 14.96
CA VAL A 101 8.23 6.50 16.24
C VAL A 101 7.30 5.81 17.21
N LEU A 102 6.09 6.34 17.41
CA LEU A 102 5.09 5.75 18.34
C LEU A 102 4.68 4.33 17.92
N PHE A 103 4.48 4.10 16.62
CA PHE A 103 4.24 2.76 16.11
C PHE A 103 5.43 1.83 16.37
N SER A 104 6.66 2.29 16.12
CA SER A 104 7.86 1.49 16.33
C SER A 104 8.06 1.11 17.80
N GLU A 105 7.81 2.03 18.73
CA GLU A 105 7.85 1.78 20.17
C GLU A 105 6.79 0.71 20.56
N LYS A 106 5.56 0.88 20.10
CA LYS A 106 4.49 -0.10 20.37
C LYS A 106 4.81 -1.47 19.78
N MET A 107 5.43 -1.52 18.60
CA MET A 107 5.88 -2.78 18.01
C MET A 107 7.00 -3.45 18.81
N CYS A 108 7.89 -2.70 19.46
CA CYS A 108 8.89 -3.28 20.38
C CYS A 108 8.21 -3.97 21.57
N GLU A 109 7.18 -3.35 22.15
CA GLU A 109 6.37 -3.95 23.24
C GLU A 109 5.70 -5.25 22.76
N ILE A 110 4.96 -5.21 21.66
CA ILE A 110 4.25 -6.38 21.09
C ILE A 110 5.23 -7.51 20.79
N ARG A 111 6.39 -7.22 20.21
CA ARG A 111 7.42 -8.21 19.93
C ARG A 111 7.96 -8.88 21.19
N HIS A 112 8.13 -8.09 22.24
CA HIS A 112 8.56 -8.61 23.54
C HIS A 112 7.48 -9.49 24.19
N GLU A 113 6.23 -9.01 24.26
CA GLU A 113 5.10 -9.70 24.88
C GLU A 113 4.81 -11.06 24.19
N HIS A 114 4.89 -11.11 22.88
CA HIS A 114 4.63 -12.31 22.09
C HIS A 114 5.87 -13.16 21.78
N ASN A 115 7.05 -12.77 22.29
CA ASN A 115 8.33 -13.44 22.05
C ASN A 115 8.66 -13.59 20.54
N LEU A 116 8.39 -12.56 19.75
CA LEU A 116 8.63 -12.59 18.31
C LEU A 116 10.12 -12.45 17.95
N GLY A 117 10.90 -11.76 18.79
CA GLY A 117 12.31 -11.46 18.51
C GLY A 117 12.44 -10.71 17.17
N THR A 118 13.28 -11.24 16.29
CA THR A 118 13.50 -10.71 14.94
C THR A 118 12.69 -11.42 13.85
N LYS A 119 11.66 -12.20 14.21
CA LYS A 119 10.81 -12.88 13.24
C LYS A 119 9.98 -11.84 12.47
N GLU A 120 9.90 -12.03 11.17
CA GLU A 120 8.97 -11.30 10.34
C GLU A 120 7.52 -11.71 10.67
N ILE A 121 6.62 -10.74 10.69
CA ILE A 121 5.18 -10.98 10.79
C ILE A 121 4.65 -11.06 9.35
N SER A 122 4.51 -12.28 8.81
CA SER A 122 4.09 -12.47 7.43
C SER A 122 2.85 -13.35 7.33
N TYR A 123 2.09 -13.17 6.25
CA TYR A 123 0.89 -13.96 5.99
C TYR A 123 1.16 -15.47 5.98
N LYS A 124 2.28 -15.90 5.42
CA LYS A 124 2.68 -17.34 5.40
C LYS A 124 2.86 -17.90 6.81
N ASP A 125 3.20 -17.06 7.78
CA ASP A 125 3.54 -17.44 9.15
C ASP A 125 2.35 -17.40 10.13
N PHE A 126 1.15 -17.09 9.67
CA PHE A 126 -0.08 -17.13 10.52
C PHE A 126 -0.40 -18.51 11.11
N ARG A 127 0.21 -19.57 10.62
CA ARG A 127 0.18 -20.89 11.26
C ARG A 127 1.08 -21.00 12.49
N MET A 128 2.03 -20.09 12.68
CA MET A 128 2.89 -20.02 13.86
C MET A 128 2.16 -19.35 15.02
N GLY A 129 2.00 -20.08 16.13
CA GLY A 129 1.19 -19.62 17.25
C GLY A 129 1.60 -18.26 17.85
N GLN A 130 2.88 -17.89 17.77
CA GLN A 130 3.37 -16.56 18.22
C GLN A 130 2.87 -15.45 17.31
N VAL A 131 3.04 -15.60 15.98
CA VAL A 131 2.61 -14.62 14.98
C VAL A 131 1.09 -14.48 14.99
N LEU A 132 0.35 -15.58 15.07
CA LEU A 132 -1.11 -15.55 15.15
C LEU A 132 -1.60 -14.82 16.39
N ARG A 133 -0.98 -15.05 17.58
CA ARG A 133 -1.37 -14.37 18.82
C ARG A 133 -1.07 -12.88 18.82
N SER A 134 0.02 -12.45 18.15
CA SER A 134 0.39 -11.03 18.09
C SER A 134 -0.42 -10.22 17.09
N GLN A 135 -1.15 -10.88 16.19
CA GLN A 135 -1.85 -10.23 15.09
C GLN A 135 -2.88 -9.17 15.54
N PRO A 136 -3.76 -9.42 16.54
CA PRO A 136 -4.72 -8.41 16.98
C PRO A 136 -4.04 -7.15 17.50
N ASP A 137 -3.00 -7.31 18.33
CA ASP A 137 -2.24 -6.18 18.90
C ASP A 137 -1.48 -5.43 17.82
N TYR A 138 -0.92 -6.13 16.84
CA TYR A 138 -0.26 -5.57 15.68
C TYR A 138 -1.22 -4.72 14.82
N LEU A 139 -2.40 -5.24 14.47
CA LEU A 139 -3.38 -4.51 13.69
C LEU A 139 -3.91 -3.29 14.45
N LEU A 140 -4.13 -3.43 15.76
CA LEU A 140 -4.53 -2.31 16.62
C LEU A 140 -3.43 -1.24 16.71
N ALA A 141 -2.16 -1.64 16.75
CA ALA A 141 -1.04 -0.70 16.76
C ALA A 141 -0.97 0.09 15.44
N LEU A 142 -1.19 -0.56 14.30
CA LEU A 142 -1.27 0.13 13.01
C LEU A 142 -2.39 1.16 12.97
N ASP A 143 -3.59 0.78 13.41
CA ASP A 143 -4.77 1.65 13.41
C ASP A 143 -4.59 2.87 14.32
N ASN A 144 -4.01 2.68 15.50
CA ASN A 144 -3.91 3.73 16.52
C ASN A 144 -2.68 4.64 16.40
N TYR A 145 -1.56 4.15 15.84
CA TYR A 145 -0.28 4.85 15.92
C TYR A 145 0.34 5.20 14.57
N LEU A 146 -0.29 4.82 13.45
CA LEU A 146 0.26 5.08 12.12
C LEU A 146 -0.73 5.86 11.24
N PRO A 147 -0.67 7.22 11.25
CA PRO A 147 -1.51 8.02 10.35
C PRO A 147 -1.18 7.72 8.88
N GLY A 148 -2.12 7.09 8.18
CA GLY A 148 -1.90 6.66 6.82
C GLY A 148 -3.14 6.08 6.16
N CYS A 149 -2.93 5.48 5.00
CA CYS A 149 -3.95 4.77 4.24
C CYS A 149 -3.39 3.43 3.76
N LEU A 150 -4.06 2.36 4.12
CA LEU A 150 -3.80 1.03 3.57
C LEU A 150 -4.87 0.72 2.52
N LEU A 151 -4.44 0.50 1.28
CA LEU A 151 -5.31 0.10 0.18
C LEU A 151 -4.90 -1.27 -0.32
N THR A 152 -5.85 -2.19 -0.39
CA THR A 152 -5.65 -3.49 -1.04
C THR A 152 -6.67 -3.69 -2.15
N ILE A 153 -6.18 -3.97 -3.35
CA ILE A 153 -7.00 -4.25 -4.54
C ILE A 153 -6.85 -5.71 -4.90
N ALA A 154 -7.96 -6.37 -5.17
CA ALA A 154 -7.98 -7.71 -5.74
C ALA A 154 -8.61 -7.68 -7.13
N ALA A 155 -7.95 -8.29 -8.09
CA ALA A 155 -8.47 -8.45 -9.43
C ALA A 155 -8.37 -9.91 -9.90
N GLN A 156 -9.39 -10.39 -10.58
CA GLN A 156 -9.35 -11.74 -11.15
C GLN A 156 -8.19 -11.86 -12.14
N ARG A 157 -7.36 -12.88 -11.97
CA ARG A 157 -6.19 -13.13 -12.82
C ARG A 157 -6.52 -13.09 -14.33
N LYS A 158 -7.66 -13.65 -14.72
CA LYS A 158 -8.13 -13.66 -16.11
C LYS A 158 -8.38 -12.25 -16.71
N ILE A 159 -8.60 -11.24 -15.88
CA ILE A 159 -8.76 -9.86 -16.36
C ILE A 159 -7.41 -9.35 -16.88
N PHE A 160 -6.34 -9.60 -16.13
CA PHE A 160 -4.99 -9.21 -16.56
C PHE A 160 -4.47 -10.03 -17.71
N GLU A 161 -4.81 -11.33 -17.78
CA GLU A 161 -4.46 -12.17 -18.93
C GLU A 161 -5.12 -11.70 -20.24
N LYS A 162 -6.28 -11.04 -20.13
CA LYS A 162 -6.99 -10.47 -21.29
C LYS A 162 -6.60 -9.03 -21.58
N SER A 163 -6.25 -8.25 -20.55
CA SER A 163 -5.92 -6.82 -20.66
C SER A 163 -4.42 -6.53 -20.74
N SER A 164 -3.57 -7.47 -20.27
CA SER A 164 -2.14 -7.35 -20.51
C SER A 164 -1.96 -7.27 -22.01
N SER A 165 -1.24 -6.26 -22.47
CA SER A 165 -0.96 -5.93 -23.86
C SER A 165 -0.88 -7.19 -24.72
N THR A 166 -2.04 -7.63 -25.19
CA THR A 166 -2.19 -8.89 -25.92
C THR A 166 -1.58 -8.77 -27.30
N SER A 167 -1.41 -7.54 -27.79
CA SER A 167 -0.71 -7.31 -29.04
C SER A 167 0.80 -7.18 -28.82
N LYS A 168 1.56 -7.65 -29.78
CA LYS A 168 3.01 -7.53 -29.79
C LYS A 168 3.42 -6.03 -29.83
N GLU A 169 2.62 -5.21 -30.51
CA GLU A 169 2.84 -3.78 -30.66
C GLU A 169 2.75 -3.06 -29.30
N ALA A 170 1.72 -3.35 -28.50
CA ALA A 170 1.56 -2.73 -27.19
C ALA A 170 2.69 -3.12 -26.21
N ARG A 171 3.19 -4.38 -26.29
CA ARG A 171 4.35 -4.81 -25.51
C ARG A 171 5.63 -4.08 -25.93
N ASN A 172 5.84 -3.91 -27.23
CA ASN A 172 7.00 -3.19 -27.74
C ASN A 172 6.96 -1.72 -27.31
N LEU A 173 5.80 -1.05 -27.41
CA LEU A 173 5.65 0.34 -26.97
C LEU A 173 5.90 0.50 -25.45
N LEU A 174 5.43 -0.44 -24.63
CA LEU A 174 5.71 -0.44 -23.20
C LEU A 174 7.23 -0.61 -22.94
N GLU A 175 7.87 -1.54 -23.62
CA GLU A 175 9.30 -1.79 -23.49
C GLU A 175 10.11 -0.57 -23.93
N GLU A 176 9.76 0.05 -25.05
CA GLU A 176 10.38 1.30 -25.53
C GLU A 176 10.22 2.44 -24.51
N ALA A 177 9.03 2.62 -23.95
CA ALA A 177 8.77 3.63 -22.93
C ALA A 177 9.60 3.39 -21.65
N LEU A 178 9.69 2.14 -21.19
CA LEU A 178 10.51 1.77 -20.03
C LEU A 178 12.00 1.95 -20.30
N ASN A 179 12.49 1.55 -21.48
CA ASN A 179 13.88 1.74 -21.88
C ASN A 179 14.25 3.23 -21.95
N ALA A 180 13.34 4.09 -22.42
CA ALA A 180 13.56 5.54 -22.49
C ALA A 180 13.81 6.18 -21.10
N ILE A 181 13.35 5.58 -20.04
CA ILE A 181 13.59 6.03 -18.65
C ILE A 181 14.68 5.21 -17.94
N GLY A 182 15.37 4.33 -18.67
CA GLY A 182 16.47 3.50 -18.14
C GLY A 182 16.01 2.31 -17.30
N VAL A 183 14.89 1.71 -17.66
CA VAL A 183 14.36 0.45 -17.10
C VAL A 183 14.44 -0.61 -18.18
N GLU A 184 15.44 -1.48 -18.11
CA GLU A 184 15.82 -2.37 -19.23
C GLU A 184 15.90 -3.84 -18.82
N GLY A 185 15.89 -4.74 -19.81
CA GLY A 185 16.25 -6.16 -19.65
C GLY A 185 15.30 -6.98 -18.79
N ARG A 186 14.03 -6.59 -18.68
CA ARG A 186 13.00 -7.33 -17.97
C ARG A 186 12.13 -8.13 -18.94
N LYS A 187 11.59 -9.26 -18.47
CA LYS A 187 10.57 -10.01 -19.21
C LYS A 187 9.29 -9.19 -19.32
N SER A 188 8.53 -9.33 -20.41
CA SER A 188 7.27 -8.62 -20.63
C SER A 188 6.28 -8.74 -19.47
N GLY A 189 6.10 -9.95 -18.89
CA GLY A 189 5.22 -10.12 -17.73
C GLY A 189 5.68 -9.35 -16.47
N VAL A 190 7.01 -9.21 -16.30
CA VAL A 190 7.58 -8.41 -15.21
C VAL A 190 7.36 -6.93 -15.46
N ASN A 191 7.49 -6.47 -16.71
CA ASN A 191 7.18 -5.08 -17.09
C ASN A 191 5.70 -4.74 -16.82
N ASP A 192 4.79 -5.63 -17.19
CA ASP A 192 3.35 -5.44 -16.93
C ASP A 192 3.05 -5.36 -15.43
N LYS A 193 3.69 -6.20 -14.60
CA LYS A 193 3.56 -6.13 -13.14
C LYS A 193 4.17 -4.84 -12.59
N LEU A 194 5.38 -4.49 -13.02
CA LEU A 194 6.08 -3.28 -12.61
C LEU A 194 5.19 -2.04 -12.81
N VAL A 195 4.63 -1.87 -14.01
CA VAL A 195 3.80 -0.71 -14.32
C VAL A 195 2.57 -0.65 -13.43
N ARG A 196 1.84 -1.77 -13.27
CA ARG A 196 0.66 -1.81 -12.39
C ARG A 196 0.96 -1.40 -10.96
N VAL A 197 2.07 -1.91 -10.42
CA VAL A 197 2.51 -1.60 -9.06
C VAL A 197 2.89 -0.15 -8.93
N VAL A 198 3.77 0.31 -9.83
CA VAL A 198 4.30 1.67 -9.79
C VAL A 198 3.19 2.71 -10.01
N GLU A 199 2.27 2.47 -10.94
CA GLU A 199 1.11 3.36 -11.13
C GLU A 199 0.27 3.48 -9.87
N LEU A 200 -0.01 2.36 -9.19
CA LEU A 200 -0.83 2.39 -7.97
C LEU A 200 -0.15 3.15 -6.84
N VAL A 201 1.15 2.89 -6.60
CA VAL A 201 1.93 3.58 -5.57
C VAL A 201 2.08 5.06 -5.90
N ALA A 202 2.39 5.40 -7.16
CA ALA A 202 2.55 6.78 -7.63
C ALA A 202 1.24 7.57 -7.53
N PHE A 203 0.13 6.98 -7.96
CA PHE A 203 -1.19 7.58 -7.87
C PHE A 203 -1.58 7.91 -6.42
N LEU A 204 -1.42 6.95 -5.50
CA LEU A 204 -1.74 7.16 -4.08
C LEU A 204 -0.80 8.20 -3.44
N THR A 205 0.48 8.19 -3.81
CA THR A 205 1.46 9.17 -3.32
C THR A 205 1.10 10.58 -3.80
N ALA A 206 0.74 10.76 -5.06
CA ALA A 206 0.30 12.05 -5.61
C ALA A 206 -1.01 12.51 -4.96
N LEU A 207 -1.98 11.62 -4.79
CA LEU A 207 -3.28 11.93 -4.19
C LEU A 207 -3.16 12.39 -2.74
N LEU A 208 -2.31 11.74 -1.94
CA LEU A 208 -2.24 11.92 -0.50
C LEU A 208 -1.09 12.82 -0.04
N GLY A 209 -0.04 12.93 -0.84
CA GLY A 209 1.13 13.77 -0.54
C GLY A 209 0.89 15.23 -0.88
N LYS A 210 1.74 16.10 -0.31
CA LYS A 210 1.75 17.53 -0.58
C LYS A 210 3.03 17.97 -1.29
N ASP A 211 2.96 19.11 -1.94
CA ASP A 211 4.11 19.76 -2.58
C ASP A 211 5.31 19.86 -1.62
N GLY A 212 6.50 19.62 -2.16
CA GLY A 212 7.77 19.72 -1.45
C GLY A 212 8.12 18.54 -0.53
N GLN A 213 7.19 17.61 -0.27
CA GLN A 213 7.51 16.43 0.54
C GLN A 213 8.53 15.53 -0.16
N LYS A 214 9.24 14.74 0.65
CA LYS A 214 10.11 13.65 0.18
C LYS A 214 9.31 12.36 0.13
N VAL A 215 9.74 11.40 -0.68
CA VAL A 215 9.12 10.07 -0.75
C VAL A 215 10.15 9.00 -0.43
N PHE A 216 9.76 8.09 0.44
CA PHE A 216 10.46 6.84 0.70
C PHE A 216 9.55 5.69 0.30
N TRP A 217 10.02 4.77 -0.55
CA TRP A 217 9.27 3.59 -0.95
C TRP A 217 10.04 2.30 -0.70
N MET A 218 9.43 1.36 0.00
CA MET A 218 9.90 -0.01 0.17
C MET A 218 8.89 -0.97 -0.46
N THR A 219 9.36 -1.85 -1.32
CA THR A 219 8.58 -2.95 -1.88
C THR A 219 9.16 -4.28 -1.43
N ASP A 220 8.36 -5.36 -1.45
CA ASP A 220 8.89 -6.68 -1.20
C ASP A 220 9.96 -7.07 -2.22
N HIS A 221 10.81 -8.01 -1.81
CA HIS A 221 11.86 -8.58 -2.66
C HIS A 221 11.26 -9.61 -3.60
N ASP A 222 10.93 -9.18 -4.79
CA ASP A 222 10.30 -10.00 -5.83
C ASP A 222 10.91 -9.79 -7.23
N GLU A 223 10.21 -10.25 -8.27
CA GLU A 223 10.68 -10.16 -9.64
C GLU A 223 10.79 -8.73 -10.20
N ILE A 224 10.08 -7.73 -9.60
CA ILE A 224 10.22 -6.33 -10.03
C ILE A 224 11.43 -5.64 -9.40
N SER A 225 11.88 -6.12 -8.24
CA SER A 225 13.01 -5.56 -7.50
C SER A 225 13.92 -6.66 -6.92
N PRO A 226 14.47 -7.57 -7.76
CA PRO A 226 15.26 -8.72 -7.29
C PRO A 226 16.67 -8.35 -6.85
N THR A 227 17.13 -7.15 -7.12
CA THR A 227 18.44 -6.61 -6.73
C THR A 227 18.35 -5.12 -6.51
N LEU A 228 19.33 -4.53 -5.83
CA LEU A 228 19.39 -3.08 -5.62
C LEU A 228 19.38 -2.32 -6.95
N ALA A 229 20.16 -2.75 -7.93
CA ALA A 229 20.19 -2.12 -9.25
C ALA A 229 18.82 -2.14 -9.94
N LYS A 230 18.09 -3.26 -9.84
CA LYS A 230 16.72 -3.36 -10.38
C LYS A 230 15.70 -2.56 -9.55
N HIS A 231 15.95 -2.40 -8.26
CA HIS A 231 15.15 -1.50 -7.43
C HIS A 231 15.36 -0.03 -7.82
N GLU A 232 16.58 0.38 -8.10
CA GLU A 232 16.86 1.74 -8.62
C GLU A 232 16.15 2.02 -9.95
N GLU A 233 16.11 1.03 -10.87
CA GLU A 233 15.31 1.14 -12.09
C GLU A 233 13.81 1.26 -11.77
N THR A 234 13.32 0.50 -10.80
CA THR A 234 11.93 0.57 -10.32
C THR A 234 11.60 1.97 -9.76
N LEU A 235 12.53 2.59 -9.03
CA LEU A 235 12.39 3.98 -8.55
C LEU A 235 12.37 5.00 -9.68
N LYS A 236 13.10 4.78 -10.78
CA LYS A 236 13.01 5.66 -11.98
C LYS A 236 11.63 5.57 -12.62
N ALA A 237 11.07 4.37 -12.76
CA ALA A 237 9.70 4.19 -13.25
C ALA A 237 8.69 4.88 -12.31
N PHE A 238 8.89 4.78 -11.01
CA PHE A 238 8.07 5.44 -10.02
C PHE A 238 8.14 6.98 -10.14
N ASP A 239 9.33 7.58 -10.23
CA ASP A 239 9.48 9.02 -10.41
C ASP A 239 8.80 9.52 -11.71
N ALA A 240 8.96 8.78 -12.80
CA ALA A 240 8.33 9.12 -14.07
C ALA A 240 6.80 9.10 -13.97
N LEU A 241 6.22 8.04 -13.41
CA LEU A 241 4.77 7.92 -13.26
C LEU A 241 4.20 8.85 -12.18
N LEU A 242 4.95 9.12 -11.10
CA LEU A 242 4.54 10.08 -10.08
C LEU A 242 4.30 11.47 -10.69
N ARG A 243 5.18 11.92 -11.58
CA ARG A 243 5.02 13.20 -12.30
C ARG A 243 3.77 13.25 -13.19
N VAL A 244 3.33 12.10 -13.72
CA VAL A 244 2.08 12.01 -14.52
C VAL A 244 0.84 12.23 -13.66
N PHE A 245 0.89 11.82 -12.39
CA PHE A 245 -0.23 11.93 -11.45
C PHE A 245 -0.21 13.23 -10.63
N CYS A 246 0.92 13.92 -10.53
CA CYS A 246 1.02 15.17 -9.79
C CYS A 246 0.17 16.27 -10.42
N ARG A 247 -0.33 17.18 -9.58
CA ARG A 247 -0.84 18.47 -10.02
C ARG A 247 0.28 19.34 -10.58
N ASP A 248 -0.06 20.36 -11.35
CA ASP A 248 0.93 21.27 -11.96
C ASP A 248 1.83 21.99 -10.91
N ASP A 249 1.29 22.23 -9.72
CA ASP A 249 1.96 22.86 -8.59
C ASP A 249 2.56 21.86 -7.57
N GLN A 250 2.51 20.55 -7.86
CA GLN A 250 2.94 19.52 -6.93
C GLN A 250 4.24 18.86 -7.39
N THR A 251 5.25 18.92 -6.55
CA THR A 251 6.55 18.27 -6.75
C THR A 251 6.99 17.54 -5.51
N PHE A 252 7.81 16.51 -5.68
CA PHE A 252 8.43 15.80 -4.58
C PHE A 252 9.94 16.04 -4.63
N SER A 253 10.51 16.51 -3.51
CA SER A 253 11.88 17.00 -3.48
C SER A 253 12.96 15.92 -3.50
N LEU A 254 12.62 14.69 -3.11
CA LEU A 254 13.52 13.54 -3.05
C LEU A 254 12.73 12.24 -3.09
N ILE A 255 13.18 11.30 -3.94
CA ILE A 255 12.68 9.92 -3.95
C ILE A 255 13.82 9.00 -3.54
N ARG A 256 13.55 8.13 -2.60
CA ARG A 256 14.46 7.08 -2.11
C ARG A 256 13.67 5.80 -1.89
N GLY A 257 14.38 4.68 -1.89
CA GLY A 257 13.80 3.38 -1.58
C GLY A 257 14.79 2.47 -0.88
N ALA A 258 14.27 1.38 -0.35
CA ALA A 258 15.04 0.30 0.25
C ALA A 258 14.43 -1.06 -0.10
N LEU A 259 15.21 -2.10 0.08
CA LEU A 259 14.77 -3.49 -0.03
C LEU A 259 14.85 -4.16 1.36
N PRO A 260 13.90 -5.04 1.69
CA PRO A 260 13.77 -5.61 3.04
C PRO A 260 15.03 -6.31 3.56
N PHE A 261 15.81 -6.90 2.66
CA PHE A 261 16.99 -7.69 3.03
C PHE A 261 18.25 -6.86 3.30
N GLU A 262 18.28 -5.59 2.89
CA GLU A 262 19.48 -4.75 3.03
C GLU A 262 19.57 -4.11 4.41
N ASP A 263 18.50 -3.50 4.89
CA ASP A 263 18.53 -2.75 6.13
C ASP A 263 18.13 -3.55 7.37
N ARG A 264 17.32 -4.60 7.21
CA ARG A 264 16.70 -5.38 8.30
C ARG A 264 16.16 -4.51 9.45
N ASP A 265 15.78 -3.27 9.14
CA ASP A 265 15.11 -2.40 10.09
C ASP A 265 13.75 -2.99 10.43
N MET A 266 13.63 -3.50 11.65
CA MET A 266 12.39 -4.14 12.12
C MET A 266 11.21 -3.18 12.10
N GLY A 267 11.44 -1.88 12.26
CA GLY A 267 10.39 -0.87 12.13
C GLY A 267 9.81 -0.85 10.72
N MET A 268 10.67 -0.82 9.69
CA MET A 268 10.24 -0.87 8.29
C MET A 268 9.63 -2.22 7.90
N LEU A 269 10.22 -3.34 8.37
CA LEU A 269 9.66 -4.67 8.12
C LEU A 269 8.27 -4.84 8.75
N ASN A 270 8.02 -4.27 9.93
CA ASN A 270 6.69 -4.28 10.52
C ASN A 270 5.66 -3.52 9.68
N MET A 271 6.04 -2.48 8.96
CA MET A 271 5.14 -1.75 8.05
C MET A 271 4.93 -2.49 6.74
N LEU A 272 5.97 -3.12 6.20
CA LEU A 272 5.84 -3.98 5.02
C LEU A 272 4.93 -5.19 5.31
N SER A 273 5.01 -5.74 6.51
CA SER A 273 4.21 -6.89 6.95
C SER A 273 2.71 -6.70 6.77
N VAL A 274 2.16 -5.50 6.99
CA VAL A 274 0.71 -5.28 6.82
C VAL A 274 0.30 -5.42 5.35
N THR A 275 1.14 -5.02 4.42
CA THR A 275 0.85 -5.14 2.99
C THR A 275 0.88 -6.61 2.55
N ASP A 276 1.84 -7.42 3.02
CA ASP A 276 1.88 -8.87 2.82
C ASP A 276 0.64 -9.57 3.40
N ILE A 277 0.31 -9.26 4.65
CA ILE A 277 -0.85 -9.84 5.33
C ILE A 277 -2.14 -9.55 4.56
N CYS A 278 -2.39 -8.30 4.19
CA CYS A 278 -3.61 -7.91 3.50
C CYS A 278 -3.67 -8.48 2.07
N ALA A 279 -2.56 -8.46 1.35
CA ALA A 279 -2.48 -9.06 0.01
C ALA A 279 -2.75 -10.57 0.05
N GLY A 280 -2.07 -11.29 0.96
CA GLY A 280 -2.20 -12.73 1.12
C GLY A 280 -3.60 -13.16 1.57
N ALA A 281 -4.13 -12.50 2.61
CA ALA A 281 -5.45 -12.82 3.17
C ALA A 281 -6.57 -12.62 2.13
N LEU A 282 -6.55 -11.48 1.43
CA LEU A 282 -7.58 -11.16 0.44
C LEU A 282 -7.52 -12.11 -0.77
N ALA A 283 -6.31 -12.44 -1.26
CA ALA A 283 -6.13 -13.38 -2.38
C ALA A 283 -6.67 -14.78 -2.03
N GLU A 284 -6.36 -15.28 -0.84
CA GLU A 284 -6.82 -16.58 -0.37
C GLU A 284 -8.34 -16.60 -0.15
N TYR A 285 -8.88 -15.60 0.56
CA TYR A 285 -10.31 -15.47 0.83
C TYR A 285 -11.14 -15.49 -0.46
N LEU A 286 -10.83 -14.61 -1.41
CA LEU A 286 -11.57 -14.51 -2.65
C LEU A 286 -11.42 -15.77 -3.52
N THR A 287 -10.23 -16.38 -3.56
CA THR A 287 -10.00 -17.63 -4.26
C THR A 287 -10.83 -18.77 -3.66
N GLN A 288 -10.85 -18.90 -2.34
CA GLN A 288 -11.62 -19.94 -1.66
C GLN A 288 -13.14 -19.72 -1.83
N ARG A 289 -13.59 -18.47 -1.76
CA ARG A 289 -14.99 -18.11 -1.98
C ARG A 289 -15.47 -18.52 -3.38
N GLU A 290 -14.64 -18.33 -4.41
CA GLU A 290 -14.99 -18.69 -5.78
C GLU A 290 -14.98 -20.21 -6.02
N ILE A 291 -14.03 -20.95 -5.37
CA ILE A 291 -13.89 -22.40 -5.56
C ILE A 291 -15.01 -23.19 -4.87
N ARG A 292 -15.43 -22.75 -3.68
CA ARG A 292 -16.23 -23.61 -2.80
C ARG A 292 -17.74 -23.48 -2.98
N ASP A 293 -18.23 -22.51 -3.65
CA ASP A 293 -19.69 -22.27 -3.85
C ASP A 293 -20.54 -22.54 -2.57
N SER A 294 -19.93 -22.44 -1.39
CA SER A 294 -20.52 -22.78 -0.09
C SER A 294 -20.19 -21.72 0.96
N ASN A 295 -21.11 -21.56 1.92
CA ASN A 295 -21.00 -20.61 3.02
C ASN A 295 -19.84 -20.88 4.03
N LYS A 296 -19.01 -21.90 3.81
CA LYS A 296 -17.88 -22.25 4.65
C LYS A 296 -16.57 -22.01 3.89
N ILE A 297 -16.08 -20.78 3.99
CA ILE A 297 -14.78 -20.40 3.45
C ILE A 297 -13.72 -20.80 4.49
N ALA A 298 -12.82 -21.72 4.14
CA ALA A 298 -11.70 -22.07 4.99
C ALA A 298 -10.48 -21.24 4.54
N VAL A 299 -10.22 -20.17 5.25
CA VAL A 299 -8.99 -19.39 5.17
C VAL A 299 -8.05 -19.77 6.31
N LYS A 300 -6.79 -19.37 6.24
CA LYS A 300 -5.87 -19.54 7.37
C LYS A 300 -6.44 -18.88 8.62
N SER A 301 -6.16 -19.50 9.76
CA SER A 301 -6.50 -18.91 11.07
C SER A 301 -5.93 -17.49 11.16
N GLY A 302 -6.74 -16.56 11.61
CA GLY A 302 -6.37 -15.15 11.72
C GLY A 302 -6.71 -14.28 10.51
N CYS A 303 -7.01 -14.84 9.33
CA CYS A 303 -7.46 -14.04 8.18
C CYS A 303 -8.77 -13.31 8.44
N GLU A 304 -9.64 -13.87 9.27
CA GLU A 304 -10.93 -13.27 9.64
C GLU A 304 -10.77 -11.92 10.36
N GLN A 305 -9.62 -11.68 10.99
CA GLN A 305 -9.30 -10.42 11.67
C GLN A 305 -8.78 -9.35 10.72
N VAL A 306 -8.35 -9.74 9.53
CA VAL A 306 -7.83 -8.84 8.48
C VAL A 306 -8.92 -8.44 7.50
N LEU A 307 -9.90 -9.29 7.29
CA LEU A 307 -11.01 -9.15 6.35
C LEU A 307 -12.26 -8.52 7.01
#